data_678ece122c73fac6d49058f1aeef73f1
#
_entry.id   678ece122c73fac6d49058f1aeef73f1
#
_cell.length_a   1.000
_cell.length_b   1.000
_cell.length_c   1.000
_cell.angle_alpha   90.00
_cell.angle_beta   90.00
_cell.angle_gamma   90.00
#
_symmetry.space_group_name_H-M   'P 1'
#
loop_
_entity.id
_entity.type
_entity.pdbx_description
1 polymer ?
#
loop_
_entity_poly.entity_id
_entity_poly.type
_entity_poly.pdbx_seq_one_letter_code
_entity_poly.pdbx_strand_id
1 'polypeptide(L)'
;AMRMVWGLVVLGFFGLLSNLADFQTLNWLLSNVYAYIVIAIIVLFQNEIRRLLTQLGRTAYFRSMRRGADIDPIDEIVTAVIGMGANKHGAIIVFEREMSLGQYAEAGITLDAAASYDLFVSIFNPATPLHDGAVIMRQGRVAAAACFLPLTLNPQLSRELGSRHRAAIGISEETDCVAVVVSEETGTISIVFEGQLYRGLDAHALAGRLRELLGLVDLVFEEEEIEVGKDVPGAQPVGGMGK
;
A
#
# COMPACT_ATOMS: atom_id res chain seq x y z
N ALA A 1 -9.02 -5.40 -20.77
CA ALA A 1 -9.44 -4.00 -20.98
C ALA A 1 -9.50 -3.64 -22.48
N MET A 2 -8.45 -3.79 -23.27
CA MET A 2 -8.38 -3.40 -24.70
C MET A 2 -9.48 -4.00 -25.57
N ARG A 3 -9.81 -5.30 -25.41
CA ARG A 3 -10.87 -5.98 -26.19
C ARG A 3 -12.28 -5.45 -25.90
N MET A 4 -12.54 -4.97 -24.69
CA MET A 4 -13.83 -4.37 -24.30
C MET A 4 -14.02 -2.98 -24.90
N VAL A 5 -12.95 -2.18 -24.94
CA VAL A 5 -12.97 -0.85 -25.57
C VAL A 5 -13.28 -0.96 -27.07
N TRP A 6 -12.70 -1.96 -27.77
CA TRP A 6 -13.02 -2.24 -29.17
C TRP A 6 -14.48 -2.60 -29.38
N GLY A 7 -15.10 -3.37 -28.49
CA GLY A 7 -16.54 -3.68 -28.54
C GLY A 7 -17.43 -2.45 -28.43
N LEU A 8 -17.07 -1.52 -27.55
CA LEU A 8 -17.76 -0.22 -27.36
C LEU A 8 -17.64 0.68 -28.59
N VAL A 9 -16.44 0.76 -29.18
CA VAL A 9 -16.19 1.55 -30.40
C VAL A 9 -17.00 1.01 -31.58
N VAL A 10 -17.05 -0.33 -31.76
CA VAL A 10 -17.85 -0.98 -32.80
C VAL A 10 -19.32 -0.70 -32.62
N LEU A 11 -19.83 -0.77 -31.38
CA LEU A 11 -21.24 -0.50 -31.07
C LEU A 11 -21.61 0.96 -31.31
N GLY A 12 -20.74 1.91 -30.96
CA GLY A 12 -20.90 3.33 -31.26
C GLY A 12 -20.89 3.63 -32.76
N PHE A 13 -20.01 2.95 -33.51
CA PHE A 13 -19.96 3.05 -34.98
C PHE A 13 -21.24 2.55 -35.64
N PHE A 14 -21.79 1.41 -35.22
CA PHE A 14 -23.06 0.92 -35.70
C PHE A 14 -24.25 1.84 -35.37
N GLY A 15 -24.23 2.48 -34.20
CA GLY A 15 -25.20 3.50 -33.80
C GLY A 15 -25.20 4.73 -34.73
N LEU A 16 -23.99 5.20 -35.08
CA LEU A 16 -23.81 6.33 -35.99
C LEU A 16 -24.29 5.98 -37.42
N LEU A 17 -23.95 4.78 -37.88
CA LEU A 17 -24.34 4.29 -39.19
C LEU A 17 -25.88 4.13 -39.30
N SER A 18 -26.54 3.62 -38.26
CA SER A 18 -27.98 3.47 -38.14
C SER A 18 -28.73 4.79 -38.24
N ASN A 19 -28.15 5.85 -37.64
CA ASN A 19 -28.71 7.21 -37.67
C ASN A 19 -28.59 7.87 -39.07
N LEU A 20 -27.49 7.55 -39.79
CA LEU A 20 -27.26 8.04 -41.16
C LEU A 20 -28.12 7.36 -42.21
N ALA A 21 -28.55 6.11 -41.96
CA ALA A 21 -29.30 5.29 -42.94
C ALA A 21 -30.81 5.25 -42.70
N ASP A 22 -31.37 6.11 -41.79
CA ASP A 22 -32.80 6.26 -41.49
C ASP A 22 -33.53 4.95 -41.13
N PHE A 23 -32.82 3.97 -40.55
CA PHE A 23 -33.41 2.72 -40.06
C PHE A 23 -34.21 2.94 -38.77
N GLN A 24 -35.49 3.34 -38.87
CA GLN A 24 -36.35 3.67 -37.73
C GLN A 24 -36.44 2.56 -36.69
N THR A 25 -36.57 1.31 -37.11
CA THR A 25 -36.65 0.13 -36.22
C THR A 25 -35.35 -0.13 -35.47
N LEU A 26 -34.21 0.02 -36.14
CA LEU A 26 -32.88 -0.17 -35.53
C LEU A 26 -32.56 0.97 -34.57
N ASN A 27 -32.95 2.19 -34.92
CA ASN A 27 -32.75 3.37 -34.07
C ASN A 27 -33.58 3.31 -32.78
N TRP A 28 -34.84 2.83 -32.87
CA TRP A 28 -35.69 2.57 -31.71
C TRP A 28 -35.09 1.49 -30.79
N LEU A 29 -34.62 0.37 -31.38
CA LEU A 29 -33.99 -0.70 -30.63
C LEU A 29 -32.71 -0.24 -29.93
N LEU A 30 -31.84 0.47 -30.64
CA LEU A 30 -30.58 1.02 -30.08
C LEU A 30 -30.84 2.03 -28.99
N SER A 31 -31.81 2.94 -29.13
CA SER A 31 -32.15 3.93 -28.11
C SER A 31 -32.59 3.30 -26.80
N ASN A 32 -33.34 2.19 -26.83
CA ASN A 32 -33.69 1.42 -25.63
C ASN A 32 -32.49 0.69 -25.04
N VAL A 33 -31.57 0.18 -25.87
CA VAL A 33 -30.39 -0.57 -25.42
C VAL A 33 -29.33 0.36 -24.80
N TYR A 34 -29.21 1.62 -25.24
CA TYR A 34 -28.24 2.58 -24.68
C TYR A 34 -28.36 2.77 -23.17
N ALA A 35 -29.58 2.81 -22.63
CA ALA A 35 -29.78 2.94 -21.18
C ALA A 35 -29.17 1.75 -20.42
N TYR A 36 -29.35 0.53 -20.94
CA TYR A 36 -28.78 -0.68 -20.34
C TYR A 36 -27.25 -0.74 -20.50
N ILE A 37 -26.72 -0.23 -21.62
CA ILE A 37 -25.27 -0.15 -21.87
C ILE A 37 -24.61 0.79 -20.86
N VAL A 38 -25.21 1.94 -20.56
CA VAL A 38 -24.67 2.87 -19.55
C VAL A 38 -24.62 2.19 -18.17
N ILE A 39 -25.68 1.47 -17.79
CA ILE A 39 -25.70 0.73 -16.52
C ILE A 39 -24.64 -0.39 -16.54
N ALA A 40 -24.53 -1.12 -17.63
CA ALA A 40 -23.52 -2.18 -17.77
C ALA A 40 -22.09 -1.63 -17.69
N ILE A 41 -21.82 -0.46 -18.28
CA ILE A 41 -20.52 0.22 -18.17
C ILE A 41 -20.22 0.60 -16.72
N ILE A 42 -21.19 1.20 -16.01
CA ILE A 42 -21.01 1.58 -14.60
C ILE A 42 -20.69 0.35 -13.74
N VAL A 43 -21.42 -0.75 -13.96
CA VAL A 43 -21.18 -2.00 -13.21
C VAL A 43 -19.83 -2.64 -13.58
N LEU A 44 -19.44 -2.64 -14.85
CA LEU A 44 -18.16 -3.18 -15.32
C LEU A 44 -16.97 -2.37 -14.78
N PHE A 45 -17.09 -1.05 -14.73
CA PHE A 45 -16.04 -0.15 -14.25
C PHE A 45 -16.19 0.25 -12.78
N GLN A 46 -17.07 -0.41 -12.03
CA GLN A 46 -17.28 -0.10 -10.61
C GLN A 46 -16.00 -0.15 -9.79
N ASN A 47 -15.14 -1.14 -10.05
CA ASN A 47 -13.86 -1.29 -9.33
C ASN A 47 -12.86 -0.20 -9.71
N GLU A 48 -12.79 0.17 -10.99
CA GLU A 48 -11.94 1.26 -11.49
C GLU A 48 -12.39 2.63 -10.97
N ILE A 49 -13.70 2.88 -10.96
CA ILE A 49 -14.28 4.11 -10.39
C ILE A 49 -13.99 4.20 -8.89
N ARG A 50 -14.17 3.09 -8.15
CA ARG A 50 -13.82 3.02 -6.72
C ARG A 50 -12.34 3.31 -6.52
N ARG A 51 -11.45 2.73 -7.34
CA ARG A 51 -10.00 2.95 -7.30
C ARG A 51 -9.63 4.42 -7.53
N LEU A 52 -10.20 5.07 -8.54
CA LEU A 52 -9.97 6.48 -8.82
C LEU A 52 -10.47 7.39 -7.70
N LEU A 53 -11.65 7.12 -7.13
CA LEU A 53 -12.21 7.90 -6.02
C LEU A 53 -11.38 7.76 -4.74
N THR A 54 -10.86 6.57 -4.46
CA THR A 54 -9.97 6.36 -3.31
C THR A 54 -8.62 7.05 -3.48
N GLN A 55 -8.06 7.09 -4.68
CA GLN A 55 -6.81 7.82 -4.96
C GLN A 55 -6.96 9.33 -4.73
N LEU A 56 -8.08 9.93 -5.13
CA LEU A 56 -8.35 11.35 -4.92
C LEU A 56 -8.50 11.72 -3.42
N GLY A 57 -9.00 10.80 -2.59
CA GLY A 57 -9.14 11.01 -1.15
C GLY A 57 -7.83 10.87 -0.35
N ARG A 58 -6.88 10.05 -0.84
CA ARG A 58 -5.66 9.68 -0.09
C ARG A 58 -4.66 10.82 0.07
N THR A 59 -4.42 11.63 -0.97
CA THR A 59 -3.47 12.75 -0.91
C THR A 59 -3.83 13.82 0.11
N ALA A 60 -5.12 14.06 0.34
CA ALA A 60 -5.58 15.05 1.33
C ALA A 60 -5.49 14.52 2.77
N TYR A 61 -5.75 13.22 2.99
CA TYR A 61 -5.83 12.63 4.34
C TYR A 61 -4.43 12.37 4.95
N PHE A 62 -3.49 11.85 4.17
CA PHE A 62 -2.10 11.67 4.63
C PHE A 62 -1.41 13.00 4.95
N ARG A 63 -1.73 14.06 4.19
CA ARG A 63 -1.21 15.42 4.46
C ARG A 63 -1.77 16.01 5.76
N SER A 64 -2.99 15.65 6.16
CA SER A 64 -3.61 16.11 7.43
C SER A 64 -3.01 15.43 8.66
N MET A 65 -2.59 14.16 8.56
CA MET A 65 -1.99 13.43 9.68
C MET A 65 -0.60 13.92 10.07
N ARG A 66 0.18 14.48 9.11
CA ARG A 66 1.52 15.02 9.37
C ARG A 66 1.55 16.30 10.23
N ARG A 67 0.42 16.98 10.41
CA ARG A 67 0.39 18.27 11.13
C ARG A 67 0.36 18.17 12.66
N GLY A 68 0.41 16.96 13.22
CA GLY A 68 0.25 16.76 14.67
C GLY A 68 1.22 15.80 15.36
N ALA A 69 2.14 15.15 14.63
CA ALA A 69 3.12 14.25 15.24
C ALA A 69 4.53 14.61 14.74
N ASP A 70 5.42 14.96 15.66
CA ASP A 70 6.84 15.22 15.39
C ASP A 70 7.63 13.97 14.93
N ILE A 71 6.99 12.79 14.82
CA ILE A 71 7.64 11.51 14.50
C ILE A 71 6.89 10.86 13.33
N ASP A 72 7.66 10.45 12.29
CA ASP A 72 7.13 9.69 11.16
C ASP A 72 6.67 8.31 11.64
N PRO A 73 5.41 7.89 11.40
CA PRO A 73 4.94 6.56 11.77
C PRO A 73 5.81 5.41 11.23
N ILE A 74 6.49 5.59 10.11
CA ILE A 74 7.42 4.61 9.54
C ILE A 74 8.64 4.42 10.45
N ASP A 75 9.18 5.49 11.04
CA ASP A 75 10.36 5.41 11.91
C ASP A 75 10.03 4.68 13.21
N GLU A 76 8.85 4.90 13.78
CA GLU A 76 8.33 4.14 14.93
C GLU A 76 8.22 2.64 14.62
N ILE A 77 7.65 2.30 13.46
CA ILE A 77 7.50 0.91 13.01
C ILE A 77 8.87 0.26 12.78
N VAL A 78 9.78 0.95 12.09
CA VAL A 78 11.14 0.45 11.83
C VAL A 78 11.87 0.19 13.14
N THR A 79 11.82 1.13 14.08
CA THR A 79 12.44 0.99 15.40
C THR A 79 11.87 -0.22 16.15
N ALA A 80 10.55 -0.41 16.14
CA ALA A 80 9.88 -1.55 16.77
C ALA A 80 10.29 -2.87 16.11
N VAL A 81 10.31 -2.93 14.76
CA VAL A 81 10.70 -4.12 13.99
C VAL A 81 12.14 -4.52 14.27
N ILE A 82 13.07 -3.57 14.32
CA ILE A 82 14.48 -3.81 14.66
C ILE A 82 14.60 -4.35 16.09
N GLY A 83 13.89 -3.72 17.05
CA GLY A 83 13.87 -4.16 18.44
C GLY A 83 13.31 -5.59 18.61
N MET A 84 12.23 -5.89 17.89
CA MET A 84 11.65 -7.26 17.87
C MET A 84 12.60 -8.27 17.21
N GLY A 85 13.30 -7.89 16.13
CA GLY A 85 14.31 -8.73 15.49
C GLY A 85 15.46 -9.10 16.42
N ALA A 86 15.99 -8.10 17.16
CA ALA A 86 17.06 -8.30 18.14
C ALA A 86 16.67 -9.29 19.27
N ASN A 87 15.38 -9.27 19.68
CA ASN A 87 14.85 -10.13 20.72
C ASN A 87 14.22 -11.43 20.17
N LYS A 88 14.24 -11.64 18.85
CA LYS A 88 13.60 -12.77 18.16
C LYS A 88 12.10 -12.89 18.46
N HIS A 89 11.44 -11.77 18.66
CA HIS A 89 9.98 -11.72 18.75
C HIS A 89 9.40 -11.75 17.34
N GLY A 90 8.75 -12.88 17.00
CA GLY A 90 8.12 -13.04 15.69
C GLY A 90 6.99 -12.03 15.51
N ALA A 91 7.00 -11.34 14.37
CA ALA A 91 5.99 -10.34 14.05
C ALA A 91 5.59 -10.38 12.57
N ILE A 92 4.35 -9.99 12.28
CA ILE A 92 3.88 -9.74 10.94
C ILE A 92 3.00 -8.48 10.92
N ILE A 93 3.43 -7.47 10.17
CA ILE A 93 2.74 -6.18 10.04
C ILE A 93 2.39 -5.99 8.56
N VAL A 94 1.10 -5.83 8.26
CA VAL A 94 0.58 -5.72 6.90
C VAL A 94 0.01 -4.34 6.68
N PHE A 95 0.48 -3.68 5.64
CA PHE A 95 0.06 -2.34 5.25
C PHE A 95 -0.97 -2.41 4.13
N GLU A 96 -2.19 -1.95 4.42
CA GLU A 96 -3.25 -1.78 3.42
C GLU A 96 -2.84 -0.71 2.42
N ARG A 97 -2.97 -1.01 1.11
CA ARG A 97 -2.72 -0.07 0.03
C ARG A 97 -4.03 0.29 -0.69
N GLU A 98 -4.17 -0.06 -1.96
CA GLU A 98 -5.39 0.26 -2.73
C GLU A 98 -6.51 -0.75 -2.46
N MET A 99 -6.14 -2.03 -2.31
CA MET A 99 -7.08 -3.09 -1.99
C MET A 99 -7.36 -3.11 -0.49
N SER A 100 -8.64 -3.08 -0.12
CA SER A 100 -9.04 -3.10 1.28
C SER A 100 -8.79 -4.46 1.94
N LEU A 101 -8.14 -4.43 3.10
CA LEU A 101 -7.94 -5.59 3.97
C LEU A 101 -9.05 -5.73 5.03
N GLY A 102 -10.21 -5.07 4.82
CA GLY A 102 -11.32 -5.03 5.78
C GLY A 102 -11.76 -6.39 6.29
N GLN A 103 -11.90 -7.38 5.39
CA GLN A 103 -12.30 -8.74 5.74
C GLN A 103 -11.34 -9.43 6.71
N TYR A 104 -10.04 -9.18 6.60
CA TYR A 104 -9.03 -9.75 7.49
C TYR A 104 -8.98 -8.98 8.81
N ALA A 105 -9.16 -7.65 8.79
CA ALA A 105 -9.20 -6.82 9.99
C ALA A 105 -10.43 -7.12 10.86
N GLU A 106 -11.58 -7.40 10.25
CA GLU A 106 -12.82 -7.77 10.96
C GLU A 106 -12.73 -9.14 11.67
N ALA A 107 -11.89 -10.04 11.16
CA ALA A 107 -11.63 -11.34 11.77
C ALA A 107 -10.67 -11.25 12.98
N GLY A 108 -9.96 -10.13 13.15
CA GLY A 108 -9.04 -9.85 14.25
C GLY A 108 -9.67 -9.03 15.37
N ILE A 109 -8.81 -8.49 16.23
CA ILE A 109 -9.19 -7.60 17.35
C ILE A 109 -8.97 -6.16 16.89
N THR A 110 -10.07 -5.39 16.77
CA THR A 110 -10.02 -3.98 16.38
C THR A 110 -9.34 -3.14 17.47
N LEU A 111 -8.36 -2.32 17.07
CA LEU A 111 -7.61 -1.46 17.99
C LEU A 111 -7.79 0.03 17.68
N ASP A 112 -7.79 0.42 16.40
CA ASP A 112 -7.84 1.81 15.94
C ASP A 112 -6.89 2.74 16.71
N ALA A 113 -5.63 2.34 16.84
CA ALA A 113 -4.62 3.04 17.62
C ALA A 113 -3.58 3.73 16.73
N ALA A 114 -2.95 4.79 17.26
CA ALA A 114 -1.76 5.36 16.63
C ALA A 114 -0.60 4.36 16.63
N ALA A 115 0.18 4.34 15.54
CA ALA A 115 1.39 3.52 15.48
C ALA A 115 2.43 4.09 16.45
N SER A 116 2.97 3.25 17.33
CA SER A 116 4.06 3.59 18.23
C SER A 116 4.91 2.37 18.55
N TYR A 117 6.17 2.59 18.87
CA TYR A 117 7.10 1.54 19.30
C TYR A 117 6.50 0.66 20.41
N ASP A 118 6.02 1.29 21.49
CA ASP A 118 5.50 0.58 22.65
C ASP A 118 4.28 -0.28 22.33
N LEU A 119 3.42 0.19 21.42
CA LEU A 119 2.23 -0.56 21.00
C LEU A 119 2.64 -1.83 20.24
N PHE A 120 3.57 -1.76 19.28
CA PHE A 120 4.01 -2.94 18.54
C PHE A 120 4.73 -3.95 19.42
N VAL A 121 5.62 -3.50 20.31
CA VAL A 121 6.30 -4.37 21.26
C VAL A 121 5.30 -5.03 22.22
N SER A 122 4.25 -4.32 22.62
CA SER A 122 3.18 -4.89 23.47
C SER A 122 2.32 -5.90 22.72
N ILE A 123 1.95 -5.62 21.46
CA ILE A 123 1.16 -6.55 20.64
C ILE A 123 1.93 -7.85 20.41
N PHE A 124 3.18 -7.78 19.95
CA PHE A 124 3.97 -8.95 19.57
C PHE A 124 4.74 -9.59 20.73
N ASN A 125 4.45 -9.19 21.98
CA ASN A 125 4.96 -9.86 23.14
C ASN A 125 4.36 -11.28 23.23
N PRO A 126 5.17 -12.37 23.27
CA PRO A 126 4.68 -13.74 23.32
C PRO A 126 3.76 -14.05 24.52
N ALA A 127 3.81 -13.24 25.57
CA ALA A 127 2.95 -13.43 26.74
C ALA A 127 1.53 -12.86 26.56
N THR A 128 1.25 -12.13 25.45
CA THR A 128 -0.06 -11.53 25.19
C THR A 128 -0.85 -12.33 24.15
N PRO A 129 -2.19 -12.35 24.21
CA PRO A 129 -2.98 -13.03 23.17
C PRO A 129 -2.98 -12.33 21.82
N LEU A 130 -2.48 -11.08 21.73
CA LEU A 130 -2.47 -10.30 20.49
C LEU A 130 -1.34 -10.69 19.53
N HIS A 131 -0.31 -11.42 20.00
CA HIS A 131 0.86 -11.77 19.19
C HIS A 131 0.60 -12.88 18.15
N ASP A 132 -0.49 -13.65 18.34
CA ASP A 132 -0.84 -14.75 17.43
C ASP A 132 -1.70 -14.24 16.27
N GLY A 133 -1.03 -13.80 15.23
CA GLY A 133 -1.62 -13.25 14.03
C GLY A 133 -0.91 -12.00 13.54
N ALA A 134 -1.51 -11.36 12.56
CA ALA A 134 -0.99 -10.16 11.94
C ALA A 134 -1.56 -8.89 12.56
N VAL A 135 -0.77 -7.82 12.49
CA VAL A 135 -1.25 -6.45 12.64
C VAL A 135 -1.58 -5.89 11.27
N ILE A 136 -2.75 -5.30 11.11
CA ILE A 136 -3.16 -4.59 9.89
C ILE A 136 -3.07 -3.09 10.13
N MET A 137 -2.25 -2.46 9.29
CA MET A 137 -2.10 -1.01 9.23
C MET A 137 -3.02 -0.44 8.15
N ARG A 138 -3.83 0.54 8.53
CA ARG A 138 -4.71 1.27 7.62
C ARG A 138 -4.58 2.76 7.87
N GLN A 139 -4.27 3.53 6.81
CA GLN A 139 -4.16 4.99 6.88
C GLN A 139 -3.20 5.48 7.99
N GLY A 140 -2.05 4.79 8.17
CA GLY A 140 -1.05 5.13 9.16
C GLY A 140 -1.42 4.76 10.62
N ARG A 141 -2.53 4.05 10.84
CA ARG A 141 -2.98 3.57 12.16
C ARG A 141 -2.99 2.07 12.23
N VAL A 142 -2.85 1.53 13.41
CA VAL A 142 -3.07 0.12 13.71
C VAL A 142 -4.58 -0.12 13.72
N ALA A 143 -5.13 -0.70 12.65
CA ALA A 143 -6.55 -0.97 12.52
C ALA A 143 -6.99 -2.16 13.40
N ALA A 144 -6.24 -3.27 13.31
CA ALA A 144 -6.53 -4.49 14.07
C ALA A 144 -5.26 -5.29 14.32
N ALA A 145 -5.28 -6.18 15.32
CA ALA A 145 -4.24 -7.15 15.64
C ALA A 145 -4.84 -8.56 15.75
N ALA A 146 -3.98 -9.57 15.91
CA ALA A 146 -4.36 -10.99 15.92
C ALA A 146 -5.20 -11.38 14.67
N CYS A 147 -4.89 -10.80 13.52
CA CYS A 147 -5.59 -11.07 12.28
C CYS A 147 -5.04 -12.34 11.62
N PHE A 148 -5.93 -13.26 11.26
CA PHE A 148 -5.55 -14.45 10.50
C PHE A 148 -5.49 -14.14 9.02
N LEU A 149 -4.39 -14.57 8.38
CA LEU A 149 -4.12 -14.33 6.96
C LEU A 149 -4.05 -15.66 6.20
N PRO A 150 -4.35 -15.67 4.89
CA PRO A 150 -4.18 -16.86 4.07
C PRO A 150 -2.71 -17.28 3.99
N LEU A 151 -2.47 -18.57 4.01
CA LEU A 151 -1.14 -19.12 3.80
C LEU A 151 -0.92 -19.40 2.33
N THR A 152 0.23 -19.03 1.78
CA THR A 152 0.59 -19.40 0.41
C THR A 152 0.59 -20.91 0.21
N LEU A 153 0.08 -21.35 -0.93
CA LEU A 153 0.08 -22.74 -1.36
C LEU A 153 1.28 -23.11 -2.25
N ASN A 154 2.22 -22.18 -2.46
CA ASN A 154 3.36 -22.39 -3.34
C ASN A 154 4.32 -23.47 -2.77
N PRO A 155 4.45 -24.64 -3.43
CA PRO A 155 5.30 -25.74 -2.94
C PRO A 155 6.80 -25.49 -3.13
N GLN A 156 7.18 -24.48 -3.91
CA GLN A 156 8.59 -24.15 -4.21
C GLN A 156 9.25 -23.31 -3.13
N LEU A 157 8.48 -22.84 -2.14
CA LEU A 157 9.04 -22.07 -1.04
C LEU A 157 9.89 -22.92 -0.13
N SER A 158 11.02 -22.36 0.31
CA SER A 158 11.93 -23.02 1.24
C SER A 158 11.18 -23.52 2.50
N ARG A 159 11.51 -24.73 2.94
CA ARG A 159 10.95 -25.33 4.18
C ARG A 159 11.37 -24.56 5.44
N GLU A 160 12.36 -23.69 5.32
CA GLU A 160 12.86 -22.84 6.40
C GLU A 160 11.95 -21.62 6.68
N LEU A 161 10.92 -21.38 5.86
CA LEU A 161 9.99 -20.30 6.07
C LEU A 161 8.90 -20.68 7.09
N GLY A 162 8.89 -20.00 8.23
CA GLY A 162 7.87 -20.16 9.26
C GLY A 162 6.48 -19.68 8.80
N SER A 163 5.47 -19.93 9.64
CA SER A 163 4.05 -19.63 9.36
C SER A 163 3.81 -18.16 9.02
N ARG A 164 4.48 -17.20 9.71
CA ARG A 164 4.36 -15.77 9.47
C ARG A 164 4.85 -15.37 8.08
N HIS A 165 5.94 -15.96 7.59
CA HIS A 165 6.42 -15.70 6.22
C HIS A 165 5.44 -16.24 5.19
N ARG A 166 4.88 -17.43 5.39
CA ARG A 166 3.89 -18.03 4.50
C ARG A 166 2.59 -17.21 4.47
N ALA A 167 2.18 -16.66 5.62
CA ALA A 167 1.03 -15.77 5.71
C ALA A 167 1.26 -14.44 4.99
N ALA A 168 2.45 -13.85 5.13
CA ALA A 168 2.81 -12.61 4.44
C ALA A 168 2.83 -12.81 2.92
N ILE A 169 3.38 -13.92 2.43
CA ILE A 169 3.37 -14.26 1.01
C ILE A 169 1.94 -14.48 0.54
N GLY A 170 1.14 -15.29 1.25
CA GLY A 170 -0.24 -15.59 0.86
C GLY A 170 -1.10 -14.36 0.73
N ILE A 171 -1.06 -13.45 1.71
CA ILE A 171 -1.84 -12.20 1.61
C ILE A 171 -1.35 -11.29 0.49
N SER A 172 -0.04 -11.26 0.21
CA SER A 172 0.52 -10.44 -0.88
C SER A 172 0.32 -11.05 -2.27
N GLU A 173 -0.03 -12.33 -2.39
CA GLU A 173 -0.46 -12.99 -3.63
C GLU A 173 -1.92 -12.62 -3.97
N GLU A 174 -2.76 -12.40 -2.94
CA GLU A 174 -4.19 -12.10 -3.09
C GLU A 174 -4.49 -10.59 -3.17
N THR A 175 -3.57 -9.75 -2.65
CA THR A 175 -3.77 -8.29 -2.53
C THR A 175 -2.51 -7.52 -2.92
N ASP A 176 -2.63 -6.20 -3.03
CA ASP A 176 -1.52 -5.29 -3.29
C ASP A 176 -0.82 -4.80 -2.01
N CYS A 177 -1.03 -5.49 -0.88
CA CYS A 177 -0.48 -5.10 0.40
C CYS A 177 1.06 -5.23 0.45
N VAL A 178 1.67 -4.50 1.38
CA VAL A 178 3.06 -4.68 1.78
C VAL A 178 3.07 -5.33 3.15
N ALA A 179 3.83 -6.41 3.34
CA ALA A 179 3.96 -7.06 4.64
C ALA A 179 5.41 -7.03 5.13
N VAL A 180 5.61 -6.68 6.40
CA VAL A 180 6.90 -6.78 7.11
C VAL A 180 6.83 -7.97 8.03
N VAL A 181 7.86 -8.82 7.99
CA VAL A 181 7.95 -10.04 8.80
C VAL A 181 9.24 -10.04 9.59
N VAL A 182 9.14 -10.36 10.88
CA VAL A 182 10.26 -10.68 11.76
C VAL A 182 10.24 -12.16 12.07
N SER A 183 11.34 -12.85 11.79
CA SER A 183 11.48 -14.28 12.10
C SER A 183 11.69 -14.51 13.60
N GLU A 184 10.89 -15.35 14.22
CA GLU A 184 11.08 -15.75 15.62
C GLU A 184 12.28 -16.68 15.84
N GLU A 185 12.73 -17.36 14.79
CA GLU A 185 13.88 -18.28 14.88
C GLU A 185 15.20 -17.53 14.74
N THR A 186 15.29 -16.65 13.74
CA THR A 186 16.54 -15.99 13.34
C THR A 186 16.62 -14.52 13.71
N GLY A 187 15.48 -13.85 13.96
CA GLY A 187 15.40 -12.40 14.10
C GLY A 187 15.49 -11.65 12.75
N THR A 188 15.61 -12.36 11.64
CA THR A 188 15.75 -11.78 10.30
C THR A 188 14.49 -11.01 9.93
N ILE A 189 14.69 -9.78 9.45
CA ILE A 189 13.62 -8.88 8.99
C ILE A 189 13.47 -9.03 7.49
N SER A 190 12.24 -9.09 7.02
CA SER A 190 11.91 -9.28 5.61
C SER A 190 10.72 -8.40 5.22
N ILE A 191 10.68 -7.95 3.96
CA ILE A 191 9.50 -7.37 3.32
C ILE A 191 8.95 -8.36 2.30
N VAL A 192 7.63 -8.44 2.22
CA VAL A 192 6.90 -9.21 1.20
C VAL A 192 5.99 -8.27 0.42
N PHE A 193 6.09 -8.35 -0.90
CA PHE A 193 5.28 -7.59 -1.83
C PHE A 193 5.10 -8.38 -3.13
N GLU A 194 3.86 -8.45 -3.67
CA GLU A 194 3.52 -9.22 -4.89
C GLU A 194 4.04 -10.66 -4.89
N GLY A 195 3.91 -11.36 -3.75
CA GLY A 195 4.39 -12.73 -3.58
C GLY A 195 5.92 -12.88 -3.49
N GLN A 196 6.68 -11.79 -3.58
CA GLN A 196 8.14 -11.78 -3.50
C GLN A 196 8.62 -11.46 -2.09
N LEU A 197 9.59 -12.25 -1.61
CA LEU A 197 10.19 -12.12 -0.28
C LEU A 197 11.60 -11.51 -0.36
N TYR A 198 11.78 -10.34 0.24
CA TYR A 198 13.07 -9.63 0.36
C TYR A 198 13.58 -9.77 1.79
N ARG A 199 14.67 -10.52 2.00
CA ARG A 199 15.16 -10.91 3.33
C ARG A 199 16.40 -10.13 3.75
N GLY A 200 16.62 -10.06 5.08
CA GLY A 200 17.86 -9.55 5.66
C GLY A 200 18.00 -8.04 5.58
N LEU A 201 16.89 -7.32 5.75
CA LEU A 201 16.89 -5.88 5.71
C LEU A 201 17.38 -5.29 7.03
N ASP A 202 18.28 -4.31 6.96
CA ASP A 202 18.61 -3.43 8.07
C ASP A 202 17.60 -2.28 8.22
N ALA A 203 17.78 -1.42 9.22
CA ALA A 203 16.86 -0.33 9.51
C ALA A 203 16.72 0.65 8.33
N HIS A 204 17.82 0.99 7.67
CA HIS A 204 17.83 1.97 6.58
C HIS A 204 17.16 1.39 5.32
N ALA A 205 17.52 0.16 4.95
CA ALA A 205 16.92 -0.53 3.81
C ALA A 205 15.42 -0.80 4.03
N LEU A 206 15.02 -1.15 5.27
CA LEU A 206 13.60 -1.34 5.63
C LEU A 206 12.82 -0.04 5.50
N ALA A 207 13.32 1.07 6.07
CA ALA A 207 12.67 2.37 6.00
C ALA A 207 12.52 2.87 4.56
N GLY A 208 13.61 2.82 3.78
CA GLY A 208 13.61 3.23 2.38
C GLY A 208 12.64 2.41 1.54
N ARG A 209 12.67 1.09 1.69
CA ARG A 209 11.79 0.19 0.93
C ARG A 209 10.32 0.34 1.31
N LEU A 210 10.01 0.54 2.60
CA LEU A 210 8.65 0.81 3.05
C LEU A 210 8.12 2.12 2.48
N ARG A 211 8.89 3.21 2.53
CA ARG A 211 8.50 4.50 1.97
C ARG A 211 8.24 4.40 0.46
N GLU A 212 9.14 3.74 -0.27
CA GLU A 212 9.00 3.50 -1.71
C GLU A 212 7.71 2.73 -2.02
N LEU A 213 7.50 1.56 -1.41
CA LEU A 213 6.35 0.70 -1.67
C LEU A 213 5.02 1.32 -1.23
N LEU A 214 5.02 2.16 -0.21
CA LEU A 214 3.83 2.88 0.26
C LEU A 214 3.60 4.22 -0.47
N GLY A 215 4.49 4.60 -1.42
CA GLY A 215 4.36 5.83 -2.19
C GLY A 215 4.62 7.09 -1.37
N LEU A 216 5.55 7.05 -0.40
CA LEU A 216 5.88 8.16 0.50
C LEU A 216 7.19 8.87 0.12
N VAL A 217 7.88 8.41 -0.93
CA VAL A 217 9.23 8.91 -1.32
C VAL A 217 9.18 10.32 -1.88
N ASP A 218 8.14 10.68 -2.63
CA ASP A 218 8.04 12.00 -3.29
C ASP A 218 7.88 13.18 -2.30
N LEU A 219 7.63 12.90 -1.03
CA LEU A 219 7.39 13.93 -0.02
C LEU A 219 8.67 14.35 0.74
N VAL A 220 9.74 13.57 0.65
CA VAL A 220 10.99 13.82 1.39
C VAL A 220 11.96 14.69 0.56
N PHE A 221 11.96 14.53 -0.77
CA PHE A 221 12.86 15.30 -1.63
C PHE A 221 12.43 16.78 -1.82
N GLU A 222 11.14 17.13 -1.67
CA GLU A 222 10.68 18.51 -1.74
C GLU A 222 11.07 19.35 -0.49
N GLU A 223 11.30 18.72 0.67
CA GLU A 223 11.67 19.45 1.89
C GLU A 223 13.19 19.72 1.98
N GLU A 224 14.06 18.84 1.45
CA GLU A 224 15.51 19.08 1.43
C GLU A 224 15.96 20.10 0.38
N GLU A 225 15.25 20.27 -0.76
CA GLU A 225 15.58 21.30 -1.74
C GLU A 225 15.23 22.72 -1.28
N ILE A 226 14.34 22.88 -0.30
CA ILE A 226 13.93 24.21 0.20
C ILE A 226 14.89 24.75 1.27
N GLU A 227 15.60 23.91 2.03
CA GLU A 227 16.54 24.36 3.06
C GLU A 227 17.97 24.67 2.55
N VAL A 228 18.40 24.09 1.45
CA VAL A 228 19.75 24.34 0.88
C VAL A 228 19.86 25.68 0.14
N GLY A 229 18.75 26.38 -0.10
CA GLY A 229 18.71 27.64 -0.87
C GLY A 229 18.87 28.95 -0.09
N LYS A 230 18.99 28.91 1.25
CA LYS A 230 19.08 30.15 2.05
C LYS A 230 20.11 30.01 3.15
N ASP A 231 21.37 30.18 2.87
CA ASP A 231 22.39 30.79 3.71
C ASP A 231 23.78 30.39 3.22
N VAL A 232 24.28 31.12 2.24
CA VAL A 232 25.73 31.30 2.07
C VAL A 232 26.00 32.82 2.00
N PRO A 233 26.39 33.46 3.09
CA PRO A 233 26.92 34.83 3.02
C PRO A 233 28.41 34.78 2.65
N GLY A 234 28.74 35.39 1.53
CA GLY A 234 30.01 36.03 1.34
C GLY A 234 31.21 35.22 0.84
N ALA A 235 31.28 35.01 -0.49
CA ALA A 235 32.58 34.88 -1.14
C ALA A 235 32.91 36.19 -1.83
N GLN A 236 33.80 37.01 -1.22
CA GLN A 236 34.44 38.17 -1.87
C GLN A 236 35.46 37.66 -2.92
N PRO A 237 35.55 38.33 -4.09
CA PRO A 237 36.58 37.99 -5.09
C PRO A 237 37.92 38.58 -4.60
N VAL A 238 38.92 37.72 -4.42
CA VAL A 238 40.29 38.11 -4.21
C VAL A 238 40.85 38.63 -5.56
N GLY A 239 41.14 39.93 -5.54
CA GLY A 239 41.67 40.68 -6.66
C GLY A 239 43.04 40.20 -7.09
N GLY A 240 43.31 40.40 -8.37
CA GLY A 240 44.59 40.12 -9.01
C GLY A 240 45.70 41.03 -8.58
N MET A 241 46.89 40.48 -8.68
CA MET A 241 48.17 41.20 -8.94
C MET A 241 48.94 40.29 -9.91
N GLY A 242 49.18 40.66 -11.10
CA GLY A 242 50.13 41.61 -11.67
C GLY A 242 51.58 41.10 -11.66
N LYS A 243 51.99 40.46 -12.68
CA LYS A 243 53.18 40.80 -13.50
C LYS A 243 53.28 39.84 -14.67
#